data_ef1cb0b10a26581bfe7bce11148196f4
#
_entry.id   ef1cb0b10a26581bfe7bce11148196f4
#
_cell.length_a   1.000
_cell.length_b   1.000
_cell.length_c   1.000
_cell.angle_alpha   90.00
_cell.angle_beta   90.00
_cell.angle_gamma   90.00
#
_symmetry.space_group_name_H-M   'P 1'
#
loop_
_entity.id
_entity.type
_entity.pdbx_description
1 polymer ?
#
loop_
_entity_poly.entity_id
_entity_poly.type
_entity_poly.pdbx_seq_one_letter_code
_entity_poly.pdbx_strand_id
1 'polypeptide(L)'
;GEAAEGKNIAHQVKKMDMSHVAHLRSRLGLDDLVSEEQLKELPYLELEEGSPEYKYLHARRDELKGYTPKRIPRFSEKLTLPEVDAFKPLLEEQKRDISTTMGFVRALNILLKDKGIGKNIVPIIADEARTFGMEGLFRQIGIYNPHGQNYTPQDRDIVSYYKEATSGQVLQEGINELGAMSSWVAAATSYSTNDLPMIPFYIYYSMFGFQRVGDMAWMAGDQQARGFLLGATAGRTTLNGEGLQHEDGHSHILANTVPNCVSYDPTYAFEVAVIVQDGIRRMYGDDQENIYYYLTLMNENYHQPAMPEGAEEGIRKGIYKLESYEGKKANVQLLSSGTIMTEVRKAASILSEEYGIASDVYSVTSFNELTRDGQDVERFNMLNPESEQKTAFITSVLNDSVTVAATDYMKNYAEQARSFIPSSNYKVLGTDGYGRSDSRENLRRHFEVNASYVVVATLSELAKRGEVEKSVVVEALKKFNIDTNKLNPLYA
;
A
#
# COMPACT_ATOMS: atom_id res chain seq x y z
N GLY A 1 13.67 28.09 -27.97
CA GLY A 1 14.32 29.39 -28.04
C GLY A 1 15.26 29.53 -29.24
N GLU A 2 15.74 30.70 -29.46
CA GLU A 2 16.52 31.13 -30.64
C GLU A 2 17.66 30.22 -31.10
N ALA A 3 18.38 29.62 -30.13
CA ALA A 3 19.52 28.75 -30.43
C ALA A 3 19.10 27.34 -30.89
N ALA A 4 17.93 26.90 -30.50
CA ALA A 4 17.49 25.51 -30.61
C ALA A 4 16.17 25.33 -31.38
N GLU A 5 15.42 26.41 -31.58
CA GLU A 5 14.09 26.37 -32.19
C GLU A 5 14.14 25.75 -33.60
N GLY A 6 13.34 24.71 -33.81
CA GLY A 6 13.27 23.97 -35.08
C GLY A 6 14.51 23.12 -35.42
N LYS A 7 15.45 22.92 -34.48
CA LYS A 7 16.68 22.18 -34.72
C LYS A 7 16.72 20.86 -33.95
N ASN A 8 17.26 19.81 -34.55
CA ASN A 8 17.44 18.50 -33.92
C ASN A 8 18.35 18.55 -32.67
N ILE A 9 19.24 19.53 -32.61
CA ILE A 9 20.15 19.70 -31.49
C ILE A 9 19.51 20.38 -30.25
N ALA A 10 18.20 20.70 -30.30
CA ALA A 10 17.49 21.43 -29.23
C ALA A 10 17.73 20.87 -27.84
N HIS A 11 17.72 19.55 -27.72
CA HIS A 11 17.97 18.87 -26.42
C HIS A 11 19.40 19.01 -25.90
N GLN A 12 20.36 19.25 -26.79
CA GLN A 12 21.78 19.36 -26.44
C GLN A 12 22.21 20.79 -26.15
N VAL A 13 21.41 21.78 -26.53
CA VAL A 13 21.69 23.19 -26.25
C VAL A 13 21.43 23.51 -24.80
N LYS A 14 22.50 23.54 -24.02
CA LYS A 14 22.43 23.81 -22.57
C LYS A 14 22.63 25.27 -22.18
N LYS A 15 23.23 26.06 -23.07
CA LYS A 15 23.46 27.50 -22.88
C LYS A 15 23.21 28.24 -24.20
N MET A 16 22.57 29.37 -24.09
CA MET A 16 22.48 30.34 -25.19
C MET A 16 23.74 31.21 -25.14
N ASP A 17 24.32 31.51 -26.31
CA ASP A 17 25.36 32.53 -26.40
C ASP A 17 24.72 33.95 -26.34
N MET A 18 25.55 34.96 -26.15
CA MET A 18 25.07 36.33 -26.00
C MET A 18 24.40 36.88 -27.27
N SER A 19 24.75 36.39 -28.46
CA SER A 19 24.09 36.81 -29.69
C SER A 19 22.65 36.33 -29.77
N HIS A 20 22.40 35.08 -29.31
CA HIS A 20 21.05 34.54 -29.21
C HIS A 20 20.21 35.25 -28.15
N VAL A 21 20.83 35.63 -27.00
CA VAL A 21 20.16 36.38 -25.94
C VAL A 21 19.81 37.79 -26.42
N ALA A 22 20.70 38.46 -27.14
CA ALA A 22 20.44 39.78 -27.72
C ALA A 22 19.31 39.73 -28.76
N HIS A 23 19.31 38.70 -29.63
CA HIS A 23 18.22 38.51 -30.59
C HIS A 23 16.87 38.25 -29.86
N LEU A 24 16.87 37.43 -28.81
CA LEU A 24 15.67 37.18 -28.01
C LEU A 24 15.14 38.47 -27.35
N ARG A 25 16.03 39.32 -26.80
CA ARG A 25 15.69 40.63 -26.27
C ARG A 25 14.94 41.48 -27.29
N SER A 26 15.53 41.64 -28.47
CA SER A 26 14.92 42.43 -29.55
C SER A 26 13.60 41.87 -30.05
N ARG A 27 13.50 40.53 -30.17
CA ARG A 27 12.26 39.86 -30.59
C ARG A 27 11.13 40.05 -29.56
N LEU A 28 11.46 40.17 -28.25
CA LEU A 28 10.51 40.43 -27.19
C LEU A 28 10.23 41.93 -26.99
N GLY A 29 10.85 42.84 -27.75
CA GLY A 29 10.68 44.30 -27.63
C GLY A 29 11.24 44.87 -26.34
N LEU A 30 12.31 44.26 -25.80
CA LEU A 30 12.92 44.65 -24.51
C LEU A 30 14.16 45.55 -24.69
N ASP A 31 14.44 46.04 -25.92
CA ASP A 31 15.65 46.81 -26.22
C ASP A 31 15.74 48.10 -25.41
N ASP A 32 14.59 48.76 -25.17
CA ASP A 32 14.52 50.00 -24.40
C ASP A 32 14.58 49.75 -22.88
N LEU A 33 14.32 48.52 -22.42
CA LEU A 33 14.29 48.15 -21.00
C LEU A 33 15.59 47.53 -20.50
N VAL A 34 16.35 46.87 -21.41
CA VAL A 34 17.59 46.17 -21.09
C VAL A 34 18.67 46.59 -22.07
N SER A 35 19.65 47.33 -21.63
CA SER A 35 20.80 47.69 -22.44
C SER A 35 21.67 46.51 -22.81
N GLU A 36 22.56 46.63 -23.80
CA GLU A 36 23.51 45.54 -24.18
C GLU A 36 24.47 45.23 -23.00
N GLU A 37 24.75 46.19 -22.15
CA GLU A 37 25.64 46.01 -21.02
C GLU A 37 24.93 45.24 -19.89
N GLN A 38 23.69 45.58 -19.58
CA GLN A 38 22.83 44.85 -18.64
C GLN A 38 22.50 43.44 -19.10
N LEU A 39 22.43 43.19 -20.41
CA LEU A 39 22.12 41.91 -21.00
C LEU A 39 23.11 40.80 -20.54
N LYS A 40 24.38 41.16 -20.28
CA LYS A 40 25.41 40.24 -19.82
C LYS A 40 25.10 39.65 -18.43
N GLU A 41 24.35 40.36 -17.61
CA GLU A 41 23.96 39.97 -16.25
C GLU A 41 22.60 39.26 -16.21
N LEU A 42 21.87 39.20 -17.34
CA LEU A 42 20.53 38.60 -17.43
C LEU A 42 19.59 39.15 -16.33
N PRO A 43 19.33 40.47 -16.32
CA PRO A 43 18.62 41.11 -15.21
C PRO A 43 17.17 40.62 -15.12
N TYR A 44 16.64 40.51 -13.90
CA TYR A 44 15.21 40.40 -13.68
C TYR A 44 14.53 41.71 -13.99
N LEU A 45 13.47 41.68 -14.81
CA LEU A 45 12.64 42.84 -15.06
C LEU A 45 11.51 42.87 -14.06
N GLU A 46 11.51 43.88 -13.20
CA GLU A 46 10.40 44.18 -12.33
C GLU A 46 9.41 45.08 -13.06
N LEU A 47 8.12 44.78 -12.93
CA LEU A 47 7.07 45.64 -13.46
C LEU A 47 6.99 46.91 -12.60
N GLU A 48 7.02 48.10 -13.25
CA GLU A 48 6.84 49.35 -12.57
C GLU A 48 5.47 49.39 -11.92
N GLU A 49 5.43 49.73 -10.62
CA GLU A 49 4.20 49.81 -9.87
C GLU A 49 3.24 50.83 -10.50
N GLY A 50 2.03 50.40 -10.79
CA GLY A 50 1.02 51.22 -11.45
C GLY A 50 1.07 51.21 -13.00
N SER A 51 2.04 50.52 -13.62
CA SER A 51 2.05 50.29 -15.09
C SER A 51 0.82 49.49 -15.56
N PRO A 52 0.45 49.54 -16.84
CA PRO A 52 -0.64 48.75 -17.39
C PRO A 52 -0.45 47.24 -17.16
N GLU A 53 0.78 46.76 -17.32
CA GLU A 53 1.17 45.36 -17.15
C GLU A 53 1.06 44.93 -15.68
N TYR A 54 1.54 45.81 -14.76
CA TYR A 54 1.41 45.59 -13.31
C TYR A 54 -0.06 45.48 -12.90
N LYS A 55 -0.89 46.43 -13.31
CA LYS A 55 -2.32 46.43 -13.03
C LYS A 55 -3.02 45.20 -13.58
N TYR A 56 -2.70 44.81 -14.82
CA TYR A 56 -3.26 43.63 -15.44
C TYR A 56 -2.89 42.36 -14.66
N LEU A 57 -1.61 42.19 -14.33
CA LEU A 57 -1.13 41.03 -13.57
C LEU A 57 -1.83 40.91 -12.22
N HIS A 58 -1.86 42.01 -11.46
CA HIS A 58 -2.46 42.00 -10.13
C HIS A 58 -3.98 41.81 -10.19
N ALA A 59 -4.69 42.46 -11.12
CA ALA A 59 -6.11 42.22 -11.30
C ALA A 59 -6.44 40.75 -11.58
N ARG A 60 -5.63 40.06 -12.41
CA ARG A 60 -5.81 38.62 -12.62
C ARG A 60 -5.52 37.79 -11.37
N ARG A 61 -4.51 38.15 -10.59
CA ARG A 61 -4.19 37.48 -9.32
C ARG A 61 -5.28 37.66 -8.27
N ASP A 62 -5.84 38.86 -8.20
CA ASP A 62 -6.95 39.14 -7.28
C ASP A 62 -8.22 38.35 -7.66
N GLU A 63 -8.54 38.26 -8.94
CA GLU A 63 -9.64 37.46 -9.44
C GLU A 63 -9.44 35.97 -9.09
N LEU A 64 -8.21 35.48 -9.12
CA LEU A 64 -7.82 34.10 -8.74
C LEU A 64 -7.63 33.93 -7.22
N LYS A 65 -7.98 34.96 -6.40
CA LYS A 65 -7.82 34.96 -4.94
C LYS A 65 -6.38 34.83 -4.45
N GLY A 66 -5.43 35.37 -5.18
CA GLY A 66 -4.02 35.46 -4.81
C GLY A 66 -3.07 34.71 -5.73
N TYR A 67 -1.82 34.62 -5.30
CA TYR A 67 -0.77 33.92 -6.07
C TYR A 67 -0.89 32.42 -5.87
N THR A 68 -0.96 31.68 -6.97
CA THR A 68 -1.04 30.23 -6.98
C THR A 68 0.34 29.60 -7.22
N PRO A 69 0.58 28.41 -6.67
CA PRO A 69 -0.12 27.82 -5.54
C PRO A 69 0.54 28.26 -4.21
N LYS A 70 -0.23 28.84 -3.31
CA LYS A 70 0.22 28.98 -1.92
C LYS A 70 -0.04 27.65 -1.24
N ARG A 71 0.94 26.77 -1.23
CA ARG A 71 0.86 25.46 -0.56
C ARG A 71 1.15 25.61 0.93
N ILE A 72 0.37 24.91 1.75
CA ILE A 72 0.59 24.81 3.19
C ILE A 72 0.98 23.37 3.56
N PRO A 73 1.92 23.16 4.48
CA PRO A 73 2.33 21.81 4.90
C PRO A 73 1.34 21.15 5.85
N ARG A 74 0.47 21.95 6.48
CA ARG A 74 -0.53 21.52 7.47
C ARG A 74 -1.83 22.26 7.23
N PHE A 75 -2.96 21.52 7.28
CA PHE A 75 -4.28 22.18 7.28
C PHE A 75 -4.61 22.73 8.66
N SER A 76 -5.46 23.75 8.69
CA SER A 76 -5.78 24.52 9.91
C SER A 76 -6.92 23.92 10.73
N GLU A 77 -7.86 23.21 10.10
CA GLU A 77 -9.00 22.60 10.77
C GLU A 77 -8.55 21.44 11.68
N LYS A 78 -9.01 21.41 12.93
CA LYS A 78 -8.81 20.27 13.81
C LYS A 78 -9.93 19.26 13.62
N LEU A 79 -9.62 18.12 13.00
CA LEU A 79 -10.58 17.04 12.84
C LEU A 79 -10.76 16.24 14.13
N THR A 80 -12.00 15.83 14.41
CA THR A 80 -12.29 14.86 15.46
C THR A 80 -12.22 13.46 14.86
N LEU A 81 -11.16 12.73 15.15
CA LEU A 81 -10.90 11.41 14.57
C LEU A 81 -11.51 10.29 15.41
N PRO A 82 -11.97 9.19 14.78
CA PRO A 82 -12.41 8.01 15.51
C PRO A 82 -11.23 7.29 16.18
N GLU A 83 -11.44 6.82 17.40
CA GLU A 83 -10.53 5.93 18.09
C GLU A 83 -10.73 4.47 17.63
N VAL A 84 -9.81 3.55 17.99
CA VAL A 84 -9.90 2.12 17.62
C VAL A 84 -11.22 1.50 18.04
N ASP A 85 -11.78 1.89 19.19
CA ASP A 85 -13.06 1.41 19.70
C ASP A 85 -14.25 1.68 18.77
N ALA A 86 -14.17 2.68 17.89
CA ALA A 86 -15.21 2.91 16.87
C ALA A 86 -15.35 1.70 15.93
N PHE A 87 -14.28 0.93 15.75
CA PHE A 87 -14.22 -0.27 14.93
C PHE A 87 -14.52 -1.56 15.70
N LYS A 88 -15.01 -1.50 16.95
CA LYS A 88 -15.31 -2.65 17.79
C LYS A 88 -15.96 -3.83 17.06
N PRO A 89 -16.94 -3.65 16.15
CA PRO A 89 -17.52 -4.76 15.40
C PRO A 89 -16.54 -5.56 14.55
N LEU A 90 -15.35 -5.00 14.22
CA LEU A 90 -14.29 -5.67 13.48
C LEU A 90 -13.20 -6.23 14.39
N LEU A 91 -13.11 -5.76 15.64
CA LEU A 91 -12.16 -6.24 16.65
C LEU A 91 -12.64 -7.55 17.31
N GLU A 92 -13.93 -7.81 17.27
CA GLU A 92 -14.56 -9.02 17.81
C GLU A 92 -14.57 -10.15 16.78
N GLU A 93 -14.70 -11.39 17.24
CA GLU A 93 -14.88 -12.55 16.37
C GLU A 93 -16.09 -12.39 15.45
N GLN A 94 -15.88 -12.65 14.15
CA GLN A 94 -16.96 -12.53 13.17
C GLN A 94 -17.84 -13.78 13.16
N LYS A 95 -19.16 -13.59 13.11
CA LYS A 95 -20.15 -14.69 13.08
C LYS A 95 -20.12 -15.51 11.78
N ARG A 96 -19.51 -14.98 10.73
CA ARG A 96 -19.40 -15.61 9.40
C ARG A 96 -18.00 -15.36 8.86
N ASP A 97 -17.54 -16.28 8.04
CA ASP A 97 -16.31 -16.10 7.29
C ASP A 97 -16.43 -14.90 6.38
N ILE A 98 -15.47 -14.02 6.42
CA ILE A 98 -15.35 -12.86 5.53
C ILE A 98 -13.92 -12.70 5.04
N SER A 99 -13.78 -11.97 3.94
CA SER A 99 -12.47 -11.57 3.39
C SER A 99 -11.97 -10.26 4.02
N THR A 100 -10.69 -9.96 3.86
CA THR A 100 -10.14 -8.64 4.25
C THR A 100 -10.71 -7.50 3.42
N THR A 101 -11.08 -7.74 2.15
CA THR A 101 -11.84 -6.77 1.35
C THR A 101 -13.17 -6.41 2.03
N MET A 102 -13.92 -7.41 2.50
CA MET A 102 -15.17 -7.14 3.23
C MET A 102 -14.91 -6.51 4.59
N GLY A 103 -13.81 -6.86 5.26
CA GLY A 103 -13.34 -6.17 6.48
C GLY A 103 -13.14 -4.67 6.23
N PHE A 104 -12.46 -4.33 5.14
CA PHE A 104 -12.26 -2.93 4.73
C PHE A 104 -13.59 -2.23 4.40
N VAL A 105 -14.48 -2.85 3.63
CA VAL A 105 -15.78 -2.24 3.31
C VAL A 105 -16.59 -1.92 4.57
N ARG A 106 -16.52 -2.78 5.58
CA ARG A 106 -17.16 -2.51 6.87
C ARG A 106 -16.47 -1.37 7.62
N ALA A 107 -15.13 -1.31 7.62
CA ALA A 107 -14.37 -0.21 8.21
C ALA A 107 -14.72 1.13 7.53
N LEU A 108 -14.75 1.15 6.20
CA LEU A 108 -15.14 2.32 5.42
C LEU A 108 -16.58 2.78 5.74
N ASN A 109 -17.52 1.83 5.92
CA ASN A 109 -18.89 2.15 6.33
C ASN A 109 -18.97 2.77 7.75
N ILE A 110 -18.08 2.39 8.65
CA ILE A 110 -17.97 3.02 9.97
C ILE A 110 -17.48 4.46 9.82
N LEU A 111 -16.41 4.68 9.03
CA LEU A 111 -15.86 6.00 8.77
C LEU A 111 -16.85 6.95 8.08
N LEU A 112 -17.59 6.47 7.07
CA LEU A 112 -18.58 7.27 6.36
C LEU A 112 -19.75 7.73 7.26
N LYS A 113 -20.02 7.03 8.35
CA LYS A 113 -21.03 7.40 9.35
C LYS A 113 -20.48 8.23 10.50
N ASP A 114 -19.17 8.39 10.58
CA ASP A 114 -18.53 9.18 11.60
C ASP A 114 -18.90 10.66 11.47
N LYS A 115 -19.24 11.29 12.58
CA LYS A 115 -19.70 12.68 12.59
C LYS A 115 -18.57 13.69 12.42
N GLY A 116 -17.35 13.31 12.79
CA GLY A 116 -16.16 14.15 12.73
C GLY A 116 -15.56 14.20 11.33
N ILE A 117 -15.46 13.06 10.66
CA ILE A 117 -14.72 12.94 9.38
C ILE A 117 -15.52 12.34 8.23
N GLY A 118 -16.74 11.85 8.44
CA GLY A 118 -17.48 11.13 7.40
C GLY A 118 -17.69 11.93 6.11
N LYS A 119 -17.77 13.25 6.19
CA LYS A 119 -17.88 14.15 5.02
C LYS A 119 -16.56 14.35 4.28
N ASN A 120 -15.44 14.08 4.94
CA ASN A 120 -14.11 14.21 4.37
C ASN A 120 -13.67 12.94 3.61
N ILE A 121 -14.37 11.81 3.83
CA ILE A 121 -14.04 10.53 3.19
C ILE A 121 -14.42 10.56 1.71
N VAL A 122 -13.46 10.22 0.84
CA VAL A 122 -13.65 10.19 -0.61
C VAL A 122 -13.32 8.80 -1.15
N PRO A 123 -14.31 7.90 -1.28
CA PRO A 123 -14.10 6.63 -1.96
C PRO A 123 -13.93 6.86 -3.46
N ILE A 124 -12.84 6.34 -4.02
CA ILE A 124 -12.53 6.42 -5.45
C ILE A 124 -12.46 5.00 -5.97
N ILE A 125 -13.22 4.70 -7.01
CA ILE A 125 -13.31 3.38 -7.62
C ILE A 125 -13.24 3.49 -9.14
N ALA A 126 -12.73 2.43 -9.77
CA ALA A 126 -13.00 2.18 -11.18
C ALA A 126 -14.48 1.75 -11.34
N ASP A 127 -14.87 1.17 -12.42
CA ASP A 127 -16.27 0.74 -12.68
C ASP A 127 -16.66 -0.59 -11.98
N GLU A 128 -15.92 -1.01 -10.98
CA GLU A 128 -15.97 -2.38 -10.44
C GLU A 128 -16.36 -2.45 -8.96
N ALA A 129 -17.18 -1.50 -8.49
CA ALA A 129 -17.59 -1.43 -7.08
C ALA A 129 -18.19 -2.73 -6.53
N ARG A 130 -18.86 -3.52 -7.37
CA ARG A 130 -19.45 -4.81 -6.98
C ARG A 130 -18.40 -5.88 -6.70
N THR A 131 -17.33 -5.93 -7.47
CA THR A 131 -16.22 -6.86 -7.26
C THR A 131 -15.60 -6.65 -5.88
N PHE A 132 -15.61 -5.42 -5.39
CA PHE A 132 -15.09 -5.07 -4.06
C PHE A 132 -16.18 -5.08 -2.97
N GLY A 133 -17.45 -5.42 -3.31
CA GLY A 133 -18.56 -5.39 -2.35
C GLY A 133 -18.96 -3.98 -1.90
N MET A 134 -18.65 -2.96 -2.72
CA MET A 134 -18.86 -1.53 -2.40
C MET A 134 -20.16 -0.96 -3.00
N GLU A 135 -20.97 -1.74 -3.73
CA GLU A 135 -22.19 -1.29 -4.37
C GLU A 135 -23.23 -0.69 -3.40
N GLY A 136 -23.17 -1.11 -2.14
CA GLY A 136 -24.01 -0.53 -1.07
C GLY A 136 -23.79 0.96 -0.84
N LEU A 137 -22.59 1.47 -1.18
CA LEU A 137 -22.26 2.89 -1.06
C LEU A 137 -23.07 3.77 -2.01
N PHE A 138 -23.44 3.27 -3.19
CA PHE A 138 -24.24 4.02 -4.16
C PHE A 138 -25.57 4.49 -3.57
N ARG A 139 -26.19 3.65 -2.73
CA ARG A 139 -27.41 4.01 -2.02
C ARG A 139 -27.15 4.94 -0.84
N GLN A 140 -26.04 4.73 -0.12
CA GLN A 140 -25.74 5.41 1.13
C GLN A 140 -25.28 6.85 0.90
N ILE A 141 -24.34 7.06 -0.02
CA ILE A 141 -23.66 8.35 -0.24
C ILE A 141 -23.68 8.82 -1.70
N GLY A 142 -24.19 8.01 -2.63
CA GLY A 142 -24.31 8.34 -4.04
C GLY A 142 -22.97 8.43 -4.80
N ILE A 143 -23.04 8.33 -6.11
CA ILE A 143 -21.96 8.60 -7.02
C ILE A 143 -21.97 10.10 -7.36
N TYR A 144 -20.83 10.76 -7.30
CA TYR A 144 -20.73 12.17 -7.67
C TYR A 144 -20.85 12.34 -9.19
N ASN A 145 -21.76 13.22 -9.60
CA ASN A 145 -21.83 13.71 -10.97
C ASN A 145 -22.26 15.19 -10.93
N PRO A 146 -21.45 16.13 -11.50
CA PRO A 146 -21.73 17.56 -11.46
C PRO A 146 -23.05 17.96 -12.13
N HIS A 147 -23.60 17.10 -13.01
CA HIS A 147 -24.86 17.32 -13.73
C HIS A 147 -26.03 16.48 -13.17
N GLY A 148 -25.79 15.68 -12.13
CA GLY A 148 -26.76 14.67 -11.66
C GLY A 148 -26.96 13.54 -12.67
N GLN A 149 -27.94 12.68 -12.41
CA GLN A 149 -28.25 11.54 -13.29
C GLN A 149 -29.30 11.93 -14.34
N ASN A 150 -28.89 12.12 -15.57
CA ASN A 150 -29.74 12.56 -16.70
C ASN A 150 -30.27 11.40 -17.57
N TYR A 151 -30.12 10.17 -17.11
CA TYR A 151 -30.56 8.95 -17.81
C TYR A 151 -31.12 7.94 -16.80
N THR A 152 -31.83 6.94 -17.32
CA THR A 152 -32.27 5.80 -16.52
C THR A 152 -31.43 4.59 -16.95
N PRO A 153 -30.73 3.90 -16.03
CA PRO A 153 -30.04 2.66 -16.35
C PRO A 153 -30.99 1.63 -16.97
N GLN A 154 -30.55 0.94 -18.04
CA GLN A 154 -31.38 -0.06 -18.71
C GLN A 154 -31.69 -1.26 -17.82
N ASP A 155 -30.83 -1.56 -16.90
CA ASP A 155 -30.85 -2.67 -15.95
C ASP A 155 -31.30 -2.26 -14.53
N ARG A 156 -31.93 -1.09 -14.38
CA ARG A 156 -32.38 -0.53 -13.08
C ARG A 156 -33.15 -1.50 -12.21
N ASP A 157 -33.89 -2.41 -12.87
CA ASP A 157 -34.75 -3.40 -12.19
C ASP A 157 -33.96 -4.63 -11.73
N ILE A 158 -32.72 -4.80 -12.23
CA ILE A 158 -31.82 -5.91 -11.94
C ILE A 158 -30.70 -5.43 -11.02
N VAL A 159 -30.15 -4.24 -11.31
CA VAL A 159 -29.04 -3.61 -10.60
C VAL A 159 -29.58 -2.65 -9.56
N SER A 160 -29.58 -3.08 -8.31
CA SER A 160 -30.04 -2.25 -7.22
C SER A 160 -29.19 -0.98 -7.06
N TYR A 161 -29.87 0.18 -7.15
CA TYR A 161 -29.42 1.46 -6.58
C TYR A 161 -28.22 2.16 -7.22
N TYR A 162 -27.96 2.00 -8.51
CA TYR A 162 -27.04 2.89 -9.21
C TYR A 162 -27.65 4.32 -9.23
N LYS A 163 -27.06 5.24 -8.47
CA LYS A 163 -27.55 6.61 -8.35
C LYS A 163 -26.42 7.62 -8.39
N GLU A 164 -26.48 8.50 -9.39
CA GLU A 164 -25.63 9.67 -9.50
C GLU A 164 -26.32 10.91 -8.95
N ALA A 165 -25.56 11.77 -8.28
CA ALA A 165 -26.08 13.02 -7.72
C ALA A 165 -24.97 14.08 -7.62
N THR A 166 -25.36 15.36 -7.69
CA THR A 166 -24.42 16.49 -7.48
C THR A 166 -23.84 16.53 -6.08
N SER A 167 -24.51 15.89 -5.12
CA SER A 167 -24.05 15.70 -3.73
C SER A 167 -23.46 14.32 -3.46
N GLY A 168 -23.22 13.51 -4.52
CA GLY A 168 -22.58 12.20 -4.37
C GLY A 168 -21.17 12.31 -3.81
N GLN A 169 -20.71 11.28 -3.10
CA GLN A 169 -19.42 11.27 -2.42
C GLN A 169 -18.46 10.22 -3.03
N VAL A 170 -18.97 9.23 -3.76
CA VAL A 170 -18.15 8.26 -4.48
C VAL A 170 -17.71 8.84 -5.81
N LEU A 171 -16.41 8.84 -6.07
CA LEU A 171 -15.85 9.13 -7.39
C LEU A 171 -15.73 7.81 -8.17
N GLN A 172 -16.56 7.66 -9.19
CA GLN A 172 -16.52 6.52 -10.11
C GLN A 172 -15.89 6.96 -11.43
N GLU A 173 -14.63 6.59 -11.62
CA GLU A 173 -13.76 7.12 -12.67
C GLU A 173 -13.81 6.32 -13.99
N GLY A 174 -14.49 5.17 -14.00
CA GLY A 174 -14.35 4.18 -15.08
C GLY A 174 -13.05 3.38 -14.97
N ILE A 175 -12.86 2.41 -15.88
CA ILE A 175 -11.65 1.57 -15.91
C ILE A 175 -10.47 2.37 -16.49
N ASN A 176 -9.95 3.27 -15.69
CA ASN A 176 -8.84 4.16 -16.00
C ASN A 176 -8.03 4.45 -14.74
N GLU A 177 -7.03 3.64 -14.47
CA GLU A 177 -6.23 3.73 -13.24
C GLU A 177 -5.47 5.07 -13.15
N LEU A 178 -4.99 5.62 -14.28
CA LEU A 178 -4.29 6.92 -14.28
C LEU A 178 -5.25 8.08 -13.98
N GLY A 179 -6.47 8.04 -14.51
CA GLY A 179 -7.53 9.02 -14.20
C GLY A 179 -7.93 8.97 -12.73
N ALA A 180 -8.23 7.77 -12.23
CA ALA A 180 -8.57 7.57 -10.83
C ALA A 180 -7.43 7.98 -9.87
N MET A 181 -6.18 7.67 -10.21
CA MET A 181 -5.01 8.13 -9.44
C MET A 181 -4.85 9.64 -9.47
N SER A 182 -5.18 10.31 -10.59
CA SER A 182 -5.20 11.78 -10.67
C SER A 182 -6.22 12.39 -9.72
N SER A 183 -7.42 11.84 -9.65
CA SER A 183 -8.46 12.25 -8.70
C SER A 183 -8.03 11.98 -7.25
N TRP A 184 -7.37 10.85 -7.00
CA TRP A 184 -6.81 10.56 -5.67
C TRP A 184 -5.74 11.58 -5.28
N VAL A 185 -4.79 11.92 -6.16
CA VAL A 185 -3.76 12.94 -5.91
C VAL A 185 -4.40 14.29 -5.62
N ALA A 186 -5.41 14.69 -6.40
CA ALA A 186 -6.12 15.95 -6.19
C ALA A 186 -6.79 16.01 -4.81
N ALA A 187 -7.48 14.96 -4.40
CA ALA A 187 -8.07 14.87 -3.06
C ALA A 187 -7.02 14.79 -1.95
N ALA A 188 -5.97 13.97 -2.15
CA ALA A 188 -4.89 13.73 -1.19
C ALA A 188 -4.01 14.96 -0.92
N THR A 189 -3.99 15.93 -1.84
CA THR A 189 -3.23 17.19 -1.73
C THR A 189 -4.13 18.42 -1.47
N SER A 190 -5.45 18.25 -1.40
CA SER A 190 -6.40 19.36 -1.21
C SER A 190 -6.19 20.11 0.10
N TYR A 191 -5.70 19.44 1.14
CA TYR A 191 -5.32 20.06 2.39
C TYR A 191 -4.26 21.16 2.19
N SER A 192 -3.30 20.91 1.29
CA SER A 192 -2.19 21.83 1.03
C SER A 192 -2.57 22.99 0.10
N THR A 193 -3.45 22.75 -0.86
CA THR A 193 -3.84 23.74 -1.88
C THR A 193 -5.07 24.55 -1.50
N ASN A 194 -5.97 23.98 -0.72
CA ASN A 194 -7.28 24.57 -0.40
C ASN A 194 -7.57 24.65 1.10
N ASP A 195 -6.63 24.23 1.96
CA ASP A 195 -6.85 24.07 3.41
C ASP A 195 -8.09 23.19 3.72
N LEU A 196 -8.33 22.18 2.87
CA LEU A 196 -9.45 21.25 2.96
C LEU A 196 -8.95 19.82 3.08
N PRO A 197 -8.95 19.23 4.29
CA PRO A 197 -8.50 17.86 4.49
C PRO A 197 -9.53 16.88 3.92
N MET A 198 -9.26 16.32 2.74
CA MET A 198 -9.96 15.18 2.19
C MET A 198 -9.21 13.89 2.54
N ILE A 199 -9.95 12.81 2.77
CA ILE A 199 -9.41 11.50 3.15
C ILE A 199 -9.76 10.50 2.04
N PRO A 200 -8.97 10.44 0.96
CA PRO A 200 -9.29 9.59 -0.17
C PRO A 200 -8.88 8.13 0.07
N PHE A 201 -9.77 7.23 -0.36
CA PHE A 201 -9.57 5.79 -0.42
C PHE A 201 -9.73 5.35 -1.87
N TYR A 202 -8.64 5.09 -2.58
CA TYR A 202 -8.68 4.59 -3.94
C TYR A 202 -8.45 3.09 -3.97
N ILE A 203 -9.47 2.34 -4.41
CA ILE A 203 -9.44 0.89 -4.56
C ILE A 203 -9.30 0.50 -6.03
N TYR A 204 -8.38 -0.42 -6.30
CA TYR A 204 -8.07 -0.93 -7.64
C TYR A 204 -7.61 -2.40 -7.57
N TYR A 205 -7.61 -3.10 -8.68
CA TYR A 205 -6.94 -4.40 -8.75
C TYR A 205 -5.44 -4.23 -8.46
N SER A 206 -4.91 -4.95 -7.47
CA SER A 206 -3.54 -4.73 -6.96
C SER A 206 -2.48 -4.83 -8.05
N MET A 207 -2.64 -5.75 -9.01
CA MET A 207 -1.75 -5.90 -10.15
C MET A 207 -1.69 -4.64 -11.03
N PHE A 208 -2.77 -3.88 -11.12
CA PHE A 208 -2.88 -2.69 -11.97
C PHE A 208 -2.60 -1.38 -11.23
N GLY A 209 -2.28 -1.44 -9.94
CA GLY A 209 -1.86 -0.32 -9.13
C GLY A 209 -0.42 0.12 -9.45
N PHE A 210 0.51 -0.14 -8.56
CA PHE A 210 1.90 0.31 -8.69
C PHE A 210 2.55 -0.03 -10.04
N GLN A 211 2.16 -1.11 -10.69
CA GLN A 211 2.69 -1.47 -12.01
C GLN A 211 2.23 -0.50 -13.12
N ARG A 212 1.06 0.13 -13.00
CA ARG A 212 0.53 1.11 -13.97
C ARG A 212 0.65 2.55 -13.52
N VAL A 213 0.48 2.80 -12.22
CA VAL A 213 0.45 4.17 -11.65
C VAL A 213 1.65 4.46 -10.74
N GLY A 214 2.71 3.64 -10.78
CA GLY A 214 3.88 3.79 -9.92
C GLY A 214 4.57 5.15 -10.04
N ASP A 215 4.65 5.70 -11.24
CA ASP A 215 5.17 7.05 -11.48
C ASP A 215 4.33 8.12 -10.75
N MET A 216 3.00 8.01 -10.85
CA MET A 216 2.10 8.92 -10.11
C MET A 216 2.13 8.67 -8.60
N ALA A 217 2.34 7.44 -8.16
CA ALA A 217 2.50 7.11 -6.74
C ALA A 217 3.79 7.74 -6.17
N TRP A 218 4.88 7.72 -6.94
CA TRP A 218 6.11 8.43 -6.60
C TRP A 218 5.88 9.94 -6.52
N MET A 219 5.29 10.53 -7.57
CA MET A 219 4.93 11.94 -7.62
C MET A 219 4.04 12.35 -6.44
N ALA A 220 3.05 11.52 -6.10
CA ALA A 220 2.17 11.76 -4.96
C ALA A 220 2.94 11.81 -3.64
N GLY A 221 3.89 10.90 -3.45
CA GLY A 221 4.79 10.92 -2.29
C GLY A 221 5.62 12.20 -2.21
N ASP A 222 6.21 12.60 -3.32
CA ASP A 222 7.01 13.82 -3.44
C ASP A 222 6.16 15.10 -3.19
N GLN A 223 4.89 15.08 -3.59
CA GLN A 223 3.93 16.14 -3.33
C GLN A 223 3.30 16.10 -1.92
N GLN A 224 3.72 15.18 -1.06
CA GLN A 224 3.20 15.01 0.30
C GLN A 224 1.70 14.68 0.34
N ALA A 225 1.22 13.89 -0.62
CA ALA A 225 -0.15 13.40 -0.65
C ALA A 225 -0.47 12.57 0.61
N ARG A 226 -1.72 12.66 1.11
CA ARG A 226 -2.23 11.91 2.26
C ARG A 226 -3.49 11.15 1.88
N GLY A 227 -3.53 9.87 2.20
CA GLY A 227 -4.68 9.03 1.88
C GLY A 227 -4.33 7.56 1.79
N PHE A 228 -5.24 6.77 1.26
CA PHE A 228 -5.11 5.32 1.18
C PHE A 228 -5.21 4.84 -0.26
N LEU A 229 -4.25 4.04 -0.67
CA LEU A 229 -4.30 3.21 -1.86
C LEU A 229 -4.60 1.78 -1.45
N LEU A 230 -5.52 1.11 -2.12
CA LEU A 230 -6.03 -0.21 -1.75
C LEU A 230 -5.89 -1.14 -2.95
N GLY A 231 -4.90 -2.03 -2.90
CA GLY A 231 -4.75 -3.10 -3.87
C GLY A 231 -5.71 -4.24 -3.54
N ALA A 232 -6.88 -4.25 -4.17
CA ALA A 232 -7.87 -5.27 -3.90
C ALA A 232 -7.87 -6.37 -4.94
N THR A 233 -8.40 -7.50 -4.53
CA THR A 233 -8.16 -8.82 -5.08
C THR A 233 -6.66 -9.06 -5.29
N ALA A 234 -5.92 -8.91 -4.19
CA ALA A 234 -4.49 -9.15 -4.14
C ALA A 234 -4.17 -10.63 -3.92
N GLY A 235 -2.89 -10.95 -4.04
CA GLY A 235 -2.34 -12.28 -3.80
C GLY A 235 -2.32 -13.17 -5.05
N ARG A 236 -1.16 -13.77 -5.33
CA ARG A 236 -0.94 -14.55 -6.54
C ARG A 236 -1.69 -15.88 -6.55
N THR A 237 -1.94 -16.47 -5.39
CA THR A 237 -2.68 -17.72 -5.27
C THR A 237 -4.10 -17.54 -4.75
N THR A 238 -4.42 -16.36 -4.23
CA THR A 238 -5.71 -16.09 -3.60
C THR A 238 -6.78 -15.73 -4.63
N LEU A 239 -6.40 -15.02 -5.66
CA LEU A 239 -7.28 -14.69 -6.77
C LEU A 239 -7.42 -15.90 -7.69
N ASN A 240 -8.58 -16.56 -7.68
CA ASN A 240 -8.85 -17.76 -8.47
C ASN A 240 -9.94 -17.50 -9.50
N GLY A 241 -9.88 -18.22 -10.62
CA GLY A 241 -10.87 -18.12 -11.69
C GLY A 241 -10.79 -16.83 -12.52
N GLU A 242 -9.78 -16.02 -12.29
CA GLU A 242 -9.48 -14.78 -13.04
C GLU A 242 -8.38 -15.03 -14.07
N GLY A 243 -8.17 -14.10 -14.97
CA GLY A 243 -7.02 -14.11 -15.87
C GLY A 243 -5.72 -13.91 -15.10
N LEU A 244 -4.69 -14.64 -15.48
CA LEU A 244 -3.37 -14.62 -14.81
C LEU A 244 -2.75 -13.21 -14.67
N GLN A 245 -3.17 -12.26 -15.52
CA GLN A 245 -2.72 -10.87 -15.48
C GLN A 245 -3.22 -10.10 -14.25
N HIS A 246 -4.19 -10.63 -13.48
CA HIS A 246 -4.68 -10.02 -12.25
C HIS A 246 -3.93 -10.49 -11.01
N GLU A 247 -3.12 -11.54 -11.10
CA GLU A 247 -2.49 -12.18 -9.96
C GLU A 247 -1.22 -11.44 -9.51
N ASP A 248 -1.39 -10.50 -8.62
CA ASP A 248 -0.31 -9.72 -8.03
C ASP A 248 0.55 -10.56 -7.07
N GLY A 249 1.85 -10.47 -7.23
CA GLY A 249 2.84 -11.05 -6.32
C GLY A 249 3.99 -10.10 -5.98
N HIS A 250 3.93 -8.81 -6.36
CA HIS A 250 5.08 -7.90 -6.24
C HIS A 250 4.74 -6.45 -5.91
N SER A 251 3.47 -6.08 -5.74
CA SER A 251 3.07 -4.69 -5.49
C SER A 251 3.70 -4.09 -4.23
N HIS A 252 3.89 -4.87 -3.16
CA HIS A 252 4.56 -4.41 -1.94
C HIS A 252 6.03 -4.06 -2.16
N ILE A 253 6.73 -4.75 -3.08
CA ILE A 253 8.11 -4.42 -3.45
C ILE A 253 8.15 -3.09 -4.18
N LEU A 254 7.20 -2.84 -5.09
CA LEU A 254 7.08 -1.57 -5.79
C LEU A 254 6.69 -0.43 -4.82
N ALA A 255 5.75 -0.68 -3.91
CA ALA A 255 5.36 0.29 -2.89
C ALA A 255 6.55 0.69 -1.99
N ASN A 256 7.43 -0.26 -1.64
CA ASN A 256 8.60 0.00 -0.82
C ASN A 256 9.63 0.92 -1.46
N THR A 257 9.58 1.10 -2.78
CA THR A 257 10.44 2.07 -3.48
C THR A 257 10.09 3.52 -3.18
N VAL A 258 8.84 3.80 -2.75
CA VAL A 258 8.39 5.15 -2.41
C VAL A 258 8.67 5.43 -0.94
N PRO A 259 9.52 6.43 -0.59
CA PRO A 259 10.02 6.62 0.77
C PRO A 259 8.96 6.82 1.85
N ASN A 260 7.86 7.49 1.54
CA ASN A 260 6.78 7.81 2.45
C ASN A 260 5.49 7.03 2.20
N CYS A 261 5.56 5.95 1.43
CA CYS A 261 4.47 4.98 1.29
C CYS A 261 4.59 3.92 2.39
N VAL A 262 3.64 3.88 3.31
CA VAL A 262 3.55 2.88 4.40
C VAL A 262 2.66 1.74 3.92
N SER A 263 3.18 0.51 3.80
CA SER A 263 2.45 -0.58 3.16
C SER A 263 2.21 -1.77 4.06
N TYR A 264 0.98 -2.33 4.01
CA TYR A 264 0.53 -3.44 4.83
C TYR A 264 -0.20 -4.52 4.03
N ASP A 265 -0.02 -5.78 4.45
CA ASP A 265 -0.75 -6.96 3.96
C ASP A 265 -1.51 -7.64 5.11
N PRO A 266 -2.67 -7.12 5.50
CA PRO A 266 -3.42 -7.62 6.64
C PRO A 266 -4.02 -9.01 6.39
N THR A 267 -4.03 -9.84 7.43
CA THR A 267 -4.69 -11.15 7.46
C THR A 267 -6.14 -11.05 7.92
N TYR A 268 -6.43 -10.23 8.91
CA TYR A 268 -7.73 -10.20 9.59
C TYR A 268 -8.41 -8.83 9.52
N ALA A 269 -9.74 -8.84 9.69
CA ALA A 269 -10.55 -7.63 9.69
C ALA A 269 -10.15 -6.65 10.80
N PHE A 270 -9.74 -7.15 11.97
CA PHE A 270 -9.26 -6.30 13.05
C PHE A 270 -7.92 -5.64 12.70
N GLU A 271 -7.03 -6.33 11.97
CA GLU A 271 -5.79 -5.70 11.49
C GLU A 271 -6.09 -4.56 10.51
N VAL A 272 -7.03 -4.78 9.59
CA VAL A 272 -7.49 -3.72 8.66
C VAL A 272 -8.01 -2.51 9.46
N ALA A 273 -8.82 -2.74 10.49
CA ALA A 273 -9.38 -1.67 11.32
C ALA A 273 -8.30 -0.87 12.05
N VAL A 274 -7.34 -1.55 12.69
CA VAL A 274 -6.21 -0.92 13.41
C VAL A 274 -5.32 -0.12 12.45
N ILE A 275 -4.96 -0.70 11.28
CA ILE A 275 -4.09 -0.04 10.29
C ILE A 275 -4.77 1.20 9.69
N VAL A 276 -6.06 1.09 9.33
CA VAL A 276 -6.82 2.23 8.79
C VAL A 276 -6.95 3.34 9.82
N GLN A 277 -7.27 2.99 11.07
CA GLN A 277 -7.36 3.97 12.15
C GLN A 277 -6.00 4.66 12.41
N ASP A 278 -4.91 3.89 12.45
CA ASP A 278 -3.56 4.45 12.63
C ASP A 278 -3.18 5.39 11.49
N GLY A 279 -3.49 5.02 10.24
CA GLY A 279 -3.25 5.87 9.08
C GLY A 279 -4.02 7.19 9.15
N ILE A 280 -5.30 7.16 9.54
CA ILE A 280 -6.11 8.36 9.75
C ILE A 280 -5.49 9.22 10.85
N ARG A 281 -5.11 8.62 11.99
CA ARG A 281 -4.49 9.32 13.12
C ARG A 281 -3.18 10.01 12.72
N ARG A 282 -2.29 9.31 12.03
CA ARG A 282 -0.97 9.82 11.63
C ARG A 282 -1.07 10.93 10.58
N MET A 283 -1.91 10.75 9.56
CA MET A 283 -2.03 11.70 8.45
C MET A 283 -2.90 12.93 8.77
N TYR A 284 -3.93 12.75 9.59
CA TYR A 284 -4.97 13.77 9.80
C TYR A 284 -5.14 14.20 11.27
N GLY A 285 -4.38 13.61 12.21
CA GLY A 285 -4.31 14.01 13.60
C GLY A 285 -3.35 15.19 13.85
N ASP A 286 -2.93 15.36 15.08
CA ASP A 286 -2.07 16.49 15.49
C ASP A 286 -0.69 16.47 14.79
N ASP A 287 -0.15 15.27 14.46
CA ASP A 287 1.16 15.13 13.82
C ASP A 287 1.14 15.50 12.33
N GLN A 288 0.07 15.20 11.63
CA GLN A 288 -0.09 15.43 10.20
C GLN A 288 1.13 14.96 9.39
N GLU A 289 1.53 13.69 9.60
CA GLU A 289 2.72 13.12 8.99
C GLU A 289 2.66 13.15 7.45
N ASN A 290 3.83 13.32 6.84
CA ASN A 290 4.00 13.25 5.40
C ASN A 290 4.13 11.79 4.94
N ILE A 291 3.03 11.07 4.95
CA ILE A 291 2.93 9.67 4.52
C ILE A 291 1.60 9.43 3.81
N TYR A 292 1.53 8.34 3.05
CA TYR A 292 0.28 7.75 2.61
C TYR A 292 0.35 6.22 2.76
N TYR A 293 -0.80 5.58 2.83
CA TYR A 293 -0.91 4.14 3.09
C TYR A 293 -1.21 3.37 1.82
N TYR A 294 -0.60 2.18 1.71
CA TYR A 294 -0.97 1.15 0.75
C TYR A 294 -1.34 -0.14 1.50
N LEU A 295 -2.56 -0.64 1.29
CA LEU A 295 -3.01 -1.91 1.85
C LEU A 295 -3.39 -2.86 0.73
N THR A 296 -2.97 -4.11 0.84
CA THR A 296 -3.52 -5.18 0.01
C THR A 296 -4.73 -5.81 0.70
N LEU A 297 -5.75 -6.11 -0.09
CA LEU A 297 -7.00 -6.70 0.37
C LEU A 297 -7.33 -7.92 -0.50
N MET A 298 -7.71 -9.01 0.13
CA MET A 298 -7.94 -10.28 -0.52
C MET A 298 -9.43 -10.66 -0.51
N ASN A 299 -9.88 -11.48 -1.46
CA ASN A 299 -11.28 -11.85 -1.65
C ASN A 299 -11.64 -13.25 -1.15
N GLU A 300 -10.72 -13.99 -0.55
CA GLU A 300 -11.02 -15.28 0.07
C GLU A 300 -11.69 -15.08 1.44
N ASN A 301 -12.81 -15.77 1.64
CA ASN A 301 -13.50 -15.77 2.93
C ASN A 301 -12.92 -16.86 3.83
N TYR A 302 -12.62 -16.51 5.06
CA TYR A 302 -12.17 -17.43 6.11
C TYR A 302 -12.53 -16.90 7.48
N HIS A 303 -12.40 -17.75 8.49
CA HIS A 303 -12.69 -17.42 9.88
C HIS A 303 -11.89 -16.20 10.35
N GLN A 304 -12.58 -15.28 10.97
CA GLN A 304 -12.01 -14.04 11.51
C GLN A 304 -12.10 -14.06 13.03
N PRO A 305 -11.01 -14.38 13.73
CA PRO A 305 -11.02 -14.40 15.19
C PRO A 305 -11.13 -13.00 15.80
N ALA A 306 -11.36 -12.92 17.10
CA ALA A 306 -11.20 -11.67 17.83
C ALA A 306 -9.74 -11.23 17.86
N MET A 307 -9.50 -9.92 17.92
CA MET A 307 -8.16 -9.38 18.09
C MET A 307 -7.53 -9.88 19.40
N PRO A 308 -6.32 -10.45 19.38
CA PRO A 308 -5.63 -10.82 20.59
C PRO A 308 -5.35 -9.60 21.47
N GLU A 309 -5.42 -9.78 22.79
CA GLU A 309 -5.12 -8.72 23.75
C GLU A 309 -3.68 -8.22 23.58
N GLY A 310 -3.49 -6.91 23.50
CA GLY A 310 -2.18 -6.29 23.33
C GLY A 310 -1.60 -6.35 21.90
N ALA A 311 -2.31 -6.91 20.91
CA ALA A 311 -1.81 -7.04 19.54
C ALA A 311 -1.71 -5.70 18.78
N GLU A 312 -2.40 -4.65 19.22
CA GLU A 312 -2.55 -3.39 18.49
C GLU A 312 -1.21 -2.75 18.12
N GLU A 313 -0.26 -2.67 19.04
CA GLU A 313 1.07 -2.13 18.78
C GLU A 313 1.82 -2.96 17.72
N GLY A 314 1.78 -4.29 17.84
CA GLY A 314 2.43 -5.19 16.90
C GLY A 314 1.82 -5.12 15.50
N ILE A 315 0.49 -4.96 15.40
CA ILE A 315 -0.21 -4.75 14.12
C ILE A 315 0.32 -3.49 13.42
N ARG A 316 0.46 -2.37 14.16
CA ARG A 316 0.98 -1.11 13.64
C ARG A 316 2.46 -1.20 13.25
N LYS A 317 3.26 -1.91 14.04
CA LYS A 317 4.71 -2.06 13.83
C LYS A 317 5.09 -3.16 12.85
N GLY A 318 4.13 -3.98 12.41
CA GLY A 318 4.35 -4.94 11.33
C GLY A 318 4.38 -6.41 11.74
N ILE A 319 4.42 -6.78 13.02
CA ILE A 319 4.41 -8.18 13.48
C ILE A 319 3.85 -8.32 14.90
N TYR A 320 3.04 -9.35 15.11
CA TYR A 320 2.61 -9.77 16.45
C TYR A 320 2.41 -11.29 16.51
N LYS A 321 2.51 -11.85 17.71
CA LYS A 321 2.21 -13.27 17.93
C LYS A 321 0.70 -13.50 17.91
N LEU A 322 0.25 -14.36 17.01
CA LEU A 322 -1.16 -14.69 16.85
C LEU A 322 -1.59 -15.82 17.80
N GLU A 323 -0.86 -16.94 17.77
CA GLU A 323 -1.19 -18.14 18.52
C GLU A 323 0.04 -19.07 18.68
N SER A 324 -0.09 -20.09 19.52
CA SER A 324 0.95 -21.11 19.73
C SER A 324 0.36 -22.50 19.65
N TYR A 325 1.17 -23.44 19.18
CA TYR A 325 0.87 -24.86 19.08
C TYR A 325 1.87 -25.65 19.94
N GLU A 326 1.37 -26.60 20.71
CA GLU A 326 2.17 -27.38 21.63
C GLU A 326 3.00 -28.47 20.93
N GLY A 327 4.15 -28.80 21.48
CA GLY A 327 5.05 -29.85 21.02
C GLY A 327 6.15 -30.13 22.04
N LYS A 328 6.87 -31.25 21.87
CA LYS A 328 7.90 -31.69 22.84
C LYS A 328 9.30 -31.80 22.26
N LYS A 329 9.45 -31.77 20.92
CA LYS A 329 10.73 -32.07 20.27
C LYS A 329 11.55 -30.83 19.94
N ALA A 330 10.90 -29.82 19.41
CA ALA A 330 11.50 -28.55 19.01
C ALA A 330 10.46 -27.44 19.07
N ASN A 331 10.89 -26.20 19.08
CA ASN A 331 10.03 -25.03 18.91
C ASN A 331 10.46 -24.25 17.67
N VAL A 332 9.52 -23.84 16.83
CA VAL A 332 9.77 -23.07 15.61
C VAL A 332 8.89 -21.82 15.58
N GLN A 333 9.27 -20.88 14.74
CA GLN A 333 8.52 -19.65 14.48
C GLN A 333 8.00 -19.66 13.05
N LEU A 334 6.69 -19.49 12.88
CA LEU A 334 6.02 -19.48 11.59
C LEU A 334 5.43 -18.12 11.34
N LEU A 335 5.86 -17.46 10.27
CA LEU A 335 5.50 -16.10 9.91
C LEU A 335 4.63 -16.11 8.64
N SER A 336 3.56 -15.33 8.62
CA SER A 336 2.74 -15.16 7.42
C SER A 336 1.96 -13.86 7.42
N SER A 337 1.43 -13.51 6.26
CA SER A 337 0.49 -12.40 6.03
C SER A 337 -0.65 -12.84 5.11
N GLY A 338 -1.70 -12.06 5.05
CA GLY A 338 -2.84 -12.30 4.17
C GLY A 338 -3.43 -13.70 4.31
N THR A 339 -3.94 -14.24 3.23
CA THR A 339 -4.65 -15.55 3.21
C THR A 339 -3.73 -16.75 3.43
N ILE A 340 -2.43 -16.64 3.15
CA ILE A 340 -1.47 -17.74 3.37
C ILE A 340 -1.35 -18.10 4.85
N MET A 341 -1.75 -17.21 5.74
CA MET A 341 -1.89 -17.52 7.16
C MET A 341 -2.75 -18.76 7.41
N THR A 342 -3.77 -19.01 6.60
CA THR A 342 -4.60 -20.23 6.71
C THR A 342 -3.80 -21.50 6.45
N GLU A 343 -2.86 -21.46 5.50
CA GLU A 343 -1.97 -22.58 5.20
C GLU A 343 -0.90 -22.75 6.29
N VAL A 344 -0.37 -21.66 6.83
CA VAL A 344 0.61 -21.68 7.92
C VAL A 344 0.00 -22.25 9.20
N ARG A 345 -1.23 -21.87 9.55
CA ARG A 345 -1.96 -22.44 10.70
C ARG A 345 -2.22 -23.95 10.55
N LYS A 346 -2.60 -24.40 9.34
CA LYS A 346 -2.71 -25.83 9.04
C LYS A 346 -1.37 -26.55 9.19
N ALA A 347 -0.28 -25.94 8.73
CA ALA A 347 1.06 -26.50 8.89
C ALA A 347 1.47 -26.61 10.35
N ALA A 348 1.15 -25.59 11.19
CA ALA A 348 1.41 -25.61 12.62
C ALA A 348 0.67 -26.76 13.33
N SER A 349 -0.61 -27.01 12.98
CA SER A 349 -1.37 -28.15 13.49
C SER A 349 -0.72 -29.48 13.10
N ILE A 350 -0.33 -29.66 11.83
CA ILE A 350 0.36 -30.87 11.36
C ILE A 350 1.70 -31.07 12.10
N LEU A 351 2.49 -30.01 12.26
CA LEU A 351 3.78 -30.06 12.98
C LEU A 351 3.59 -30.50 14.43
N SER A 352 2.57 -29.97 15.10
CA SER A 352 2.22 -30.33 16.49
C SER A 352 1.74 -31.78 16.59
N GLU A 353 0.70 -32.13 15.83
CA GLU A 353 -0.02 -33.40 15.98
C GLU A 353 0.78 -34.62 15.47
N GLU A 354 1.48 -34.45 14.35
CA GLU A 354 2.13 -35.59 13.67
C GLU A 354 3.64 -35.66 13.94
N TYR A 355 4.29 -34.53 14.13
CA TYR A 355 5.75 -34.47 14.33
C TYR A 355 6.16 -34.14 15.76
N GLY A 356 5.23 -33.68 16.61
CA GLY A 356 5.47 -33.29 17.99
C GLY A 356 6.34 -32.03 18.12
N ILE A 357 6.27 -31.13 17.13
CA ILE A 357 7.02 -29.88 17.06
C ILE A 357 6.09 -28.74 17.50
N ALA A 358 6.53 -27.99 18.51
CA ALA A 358 5.83 -26.79 18.95
C ALA A 358 6.07 -25.65 17.94
N SER A 359 5.11 -24.75 17.81
CA SER A 359 5.29 -23.58 16.95
C SER A 359 4.57 -22.35 17.52
N ASP A 360 5.24 -21.21 17.40
CA ASP A 360 4.66 -19.89 17.55
C ASP A 360 4.32 -19.34 16.18
N VAL A 361 3.05 -18.95 15.96
CA VAL A 361 2.57 -18.39 14.70
C VAL A 361 2.44 -16.88 14.86
N TYR A 362 3.06 -16.16 13.93
CA TYR A 362 3.06 -14.70 13.91
C TYR A 362 2.34 -14.17 12.66
N SER A 363 1.46 -13.19 12.86
CA SER A 363 0.95 -12.39 11.75
C SER A 363 1.91 -11.24 11.49
N VAL A 364 2.43 -11.19 10.25
CA VAL A 364 3.32 -10.13 9.78
C VAL A 364 2.52 -9.20 8.90
N THR A 365 2.02 -8.13 9.48
CA THR A 365 1.20 -7.16 8.76
C THR A 365 2.02 -6.31 7.78
N SER A 366 3.35 -6.17 8.01
CA SER A 366 4.22 -5.43 7.09
C SER A 366 5.70 -5.83 7.18
N PHE A 367 6.19 -6.59 6.21
CA PHE A 367 7.64 -6.81 6.08
C PHE A 367 8.39 -5.52 5.68
N ASN A 368 7.74 -4.58 4.97
CA ASN A 368 8.34 -3.32 4.58
C ASN A 368 8.65 -2.44 5.79
N GLU A 369 7.69 -2.24 6.68
CA GLU A 369 7.90 -1.41 7.87
C GLU A 369 8.88 -2.04 8.87
N LEU A 370 8.87 -3.37 9.00
CA LEU A 370 9.87 -4.09 9.80
C LEU A 370 11.29 -3.92 9.26
N THR A 371 11.43 -3.92 7.93
CA THR A 371 12.72 -3.69 7.28
C THR A 371 13.20 -2.26 7.46
N ARG A 372 12.31 -1.27 7.33
CA ARG A 372 12.62 0.15 7.56
C ARG A 372 13.04 0.41 9.01
N ASP A 373 12.28 -0.13 9.98
CA ASP A 373 12.65 -0.06 11.41
C ASP A 373 14.04 -0.64 11.65
N GLY A 374 14.32 -1.83 11.10
CA GLY A 374 15.64 -2.46 11.23
C GLY A 374 16.77 -1.61 10.65
N GLN A 375 16.58 -1.05 9.46
CA GLN A 375 17.58 -0.18 8.81
C GLN A 375 17.80 1.13 9.59
N ASP A 376 16.74 1.71 10.15
CA ASP A 376 16.85 2.90 10.98
C ASP A 376 17.61 2.61 12.28
N VAL A 377 17.36 1.45 12.90
CA VAL A 377 18.09 0.98 14.08
C VAL A 377 19.55 0.75 13.77
N GLU A 378 19.89 0.04 12.69
CA GLU A 378 21.28 -0.16 12.27
C GLU A 378 22.00 1.17 12.02
N ARG A 379 21.33 2.09 11.31
CA ARG A 379 21.88 3.42 11.07
C ARG A 379 22.11 4.19 12.36
N PHE A 380 21.13 4.16 13.30
CA PHE A 380 21.27 4.82 14.60
C PHE A 380 22.48 4.26 15.36
N ASN A 381 22.60 2.93 15.46
CA ASN A 381 23.66 2.26 16.18
C ASN A 381 25.05 2.55 15.57
N MET A 382 25.14 2.58 14.24
CA MET A 382 26.39 2.93 13.53
C MET A 382 26.82 4.37 13.81
N LEU A 383 25.87 5.32 13.83
CA LEU A 383 26.17 6.74 14.01
C LEU A 383 26.33 7.16 15.48
N ASN A 384 25.90 6.31 16.42
CA ASN A 384 25.91 6.58 17.85
C ASN A 384 26.58 5.44 18.64
N PRO A 385 27.87 5.12 18.38
CA PRO A 385 28.53 3.92 18.95
C PRO A 385 28.68 3.97 20.47
N GLU A 386 28.66 5.16 21.08
CA GLU A 386 28.74 5.35 22.53
C GLU A 386 27.38 5.38 23.24
N SER A 387 26.27 5.44 22.48
CA SER A 387 24.93 5.40 23.03
C SER A 387 24.47 3.98 23.30
N GLU A 388 23.44 3.82 24.13
CA GLU A 388 22.75 2.55 24.28
C GLU A 388 22.25 2.07 22.90
N GLN A 389 22.66 0.86 22.54
CA GLN A 389 22.33 0.28 21.24
C GLN A 389 20.84 -0.08 21.20
N LYS A 390 20.16 0.30 20.12
CA LYS A 390 18.76 -0.04 19.86
C LYS A 390 18.64 -1.44 19.26
N THR A 391 17.49 -2.05 19.45
CA THR A 391 17.13 -3.35 18.88
C THR A 391 15.94 -3.16 17.93
N ALA A 392 16.01 -3.70 16.71
CA ALA A 392 14.90 -3.67 15.77
C ALA A 392 13.67 -4.38 16.34
N PHE A 393 12.48 -3.88 16.01
CA PHE A 393 11.24 -4.40 16.58
C PHE A 393 11.08 -5.90 16.30
N ILE A 394 11.28 -6.35 15.05
CA ILE A 394 11.21 -7.77 14.70
C ILE A 394 12.21 -8.62 15.51
N THR A 395 13.43 -8.11 15.74
CA THR A 395 14.46 -8.78 16.56
C THR A 395 14.03 -8.91 18.02
N SER A 396 13.27 -7.94 18.53
CA SER A 396 12.77 -7.99 19.91
C SER A 396 11.58 -8.95 20.11
N VAL A 397 10.85 -9.25 19.03
CA VAL A 397 9.66 -10.13 19.03
C VAL A 397 10.05 -11.58 18.80
N LEU A 398 11.01 -11.85 17.92
CA LEU A 398 11.47 -13.20 17.56
C LEU A 398 12.67 -13.64 18.40
N ASN A 399 12.91 -14.94 18.38
CA ASN A 399 14.08 -15.56 19.03
C ASN A 399 14.93 -16.35 18.00
N ASP A 400 15.97 -17.07 18.45
CA ASP A 400 16.89 -17.86 17.60
C ASP A 400 16.31 -19.23 17.15
N SER A 401 15.04 -19.51 17.31
CA SER A 401 14.42 -20.74 16.80
C SER A 401 14.36 -20.74 15.26
N VAL A 402 14.32 -21.94 14.66
CA VAL A 402 14.04 -22.06 13.21
C VAL A 402 12.84 -21.22 12.85
N THR A 403 12.98 -20.38 11.85
CA THR A 403 11.96 -19.45 11.41
C THR A 403 11.60 -19.69 9.95
N VAL A 404 10.31 -19.88 9.67
CA VAL A 404 9.80 -20.08 8.30
C VAL A 404 8.74 -19.03 8.02
N ALA A 405 8.92 -18.27 6.96
CA ALA A 405 7.94 -17.31 6.46
C ALA A 405 7.28 -17.85 5.18
N ALA A 406 5.97 -17.69 5.05
CA ALA A 406 5.22 -17.99 3.83
C ALA A 406 4.32 -16.80 3.46
N THR A 407 4.34 -16.41 2.19
CA THR A 407 3.60 -15.24 1.69
C THR A 407 3.01 -15.51 0.31
N ASP A 408 1.93 -14.82 -0.01
CA ASP A 408 1.29 -14.87 -1.34
C ASP A 408 1.98 -13.95 -2.38
N TYR A 409 3.11 -13.38 -2.01
CA TYR A 409 3.96 -12.54 -2.85
C TYR A 409 5.30 -13.22 -3.13
N MET A 410 6.08 -12.65 -4.04
CA MET A 410 7.43 -13.14 -4.30
C MET A 410 8.28 -13.15 -3.02
N LYS A 411 9.24 -14.09 -2.95
CA LYS A 411 10.06 -14.29 -1.74
C LYS A 411 10.75 -13.02 -1.24
N ASN A 412 11.15 -12.12 -2.16
CA ASN A 412 11.81 -10.88 -1.80
C ASN A 412 11.01 -10.02 -0.83
N TYR A 413 9.67 -10.14 -0.81
CA TYR A 413 8.84 -9.40 0.15
C TYR A 413 9.15 -9.76 1.61
N ALA A 414 9.37 -11.03 1.92
CA ALA A 414 9.74 -11.46 3.26
C ALA A 414 11.27 -11.56 3.45
N GLU A 415 12.03 -11.82 2.37
CA GLU A 415 13.49 -11.90 2.42
C GLU A 415 14.17 -10.59 2.86
N GLN A 416 13.57 -9.45 2.57
CA GLN A 416 14.15 -8.16 2.94
C GLN A 416 14.34 -7.99 4.46
N ALA A 417 13.58 -8.68 5.29
CA ALA A 417 13.70 -8.63 6.75
C ALA A 417 14.79 -9.57 7.31
N ARG A 418 15.43 -10.39 6.47
CA ARG A 418 16.38 -11.44 6.88
C ARG A 418 17.47 -10.98 7.85
N SER A 419 18.05 -9.80 7.60
CA SER A 419 19.16 -9.26 8.43
C SER A 419 18.74 -8.96 9.86
N PHE A 420 17.43 -8.80 10.12
CA PHE A 420 16.87 -8.42 11.41
C PHE A 420 16.23 -9.60 12.17
N ILE A 421 16.18 -10.78 11.52
CA ILE A 421 15.66 -12.01 12.15
C ILE A 421 16.80 -12.68 12.92
N PRO A 422 16.60 -12.95 14.24
CA PRO A 422 17.67 -13.51 15.07
C PRO A 422 18.17 -14.89 14.61
N SER A 423 17.29 -15.69 14.00
CA SER A 423 17.60 -17.04 13.57
C SER A 423 18.46 -17.08 12.30
N SER A 424 19.58 -17.79 12.35
CA SER A 424 20.37 -18.11 11.15
C SER A 424 19.65 -19.07 10.19
N ASN A 425 18.66 -19.79 10.68
CA ASN A 425 17.82 -20.73 9.92
C ASN A 425 16.49 -20.07 9.58
N TYR A 426 16.54 -19.07 8.72
CA TYR A 426 15.37 -18.38 8.16
C TYR A 426 15.09 -18.86 6.74
N LYS A 427 13.91 -19.42 6.51
CA LYS A 427 13.45 -19.90 5.21
C LYS A 427 12.20 -19.18 4.76
N VAL A 428 12.21 -18.67 3.52
CA VAL A 428 11.04 -18.02 2.92
C VAL A 428 10.44 -18.88 1.81
N LEU A 429 9.13 -19.03 1.85
CA LEU A 429 8.28 -19.55 0.78
C LEU A 429 7.47 -18.38 0.20
N GLY A 430 7.42 -18.30 -1.14
CA GLY A 430 6.73 -17.22 -1.83
C GLY A 430 6.44 -17.58 -3.27
N THR A 431 5.66 -16.74 -3.94
CA THR A 431 5.06 -17.00 -5.25
C THR A 431 5.87 -16.39 -6.39
N ASP A 432 7.15 -16.78 -6.51
CA ASP A 432 8.00 -16.31 -7.60
C ASP A 432 7.52 -16.85 -8.96
N GLY A 433 7.65 -16.04 -10.01
CA GLY A 433 7.23 -16.37 -11.37
C GLY A 433 6.03 -15.55 -11.83
N TYR A 434 5.46 -15.91 -12.98
CA TYR A 434 4.24 -15.29 -13.49
C TYR A 434 2.99 -15.88 -12.83
N GLY A 435 1.88 -15.12 -12.82
CA GLY A 435 0.57 -15.60 -12.42
C GLY A 435 0.10 -16.80 -13.23
N ARG A 436 -0.77 -17.60 -12.64
CA ARG A 436 -1.40 -18.79 -13.25
C ARG A 436 -2.89 -18.79 -12.91
N SER A 437 -3.74 -19.12 -13.87
CA SER A 437 -5.18 -19.19 -13.65
C SER A 437 -5.58 -20.63 -13.30
N ASP A 438 -5.90 -20.86 -12.02
CA ASP A 438 -6.32 -22.17 -11.49
C ASP A 438 -7.11 -21.98 -10.18
N SER A 439 -7.47 -23.06 -9.50
CA SER A 439 -8.00 -23.03 -8.14
C SER A 439 -6.92 -22.62 -7.13
N ARG A 440 -7.32 -22.04 -5.99
CA ARG A 440 -6.40 -21.66 -4.89
C ARG A 440 -5.54 -22.85 -4.43
N GLU A 441 -6.11 -24.03 -4.31
CA GLU A 441 -5.40 -25.23 -3.90
C GLU A 441 -4.27 -25.57 -4.87
N ASN A 442 -4.57 -25.60 -6.18
CA ASN A 442 -3.58 -25.89 -7.22
C ASN A 442 -2.52 -24.79 -7.32
N LEU A 443 -2.91 -23.51 -7.22
CA LEU A 443 -1.98 -22.39 -7.23
C LEU A 443 -1.01 -22.43 -6.04
N ARG A 444 -1.51 -22.65 -4.81
CA ARG A 444 -0.68 -22.79 -3.61
C ARG A 444 0.27 -23.98 -3.70
N ARG A 445 -0.17 -25.10 -4.30
CA ARG A 445 0.69 -26.25 -4.58
C ARG A 445 1.72 -25.94 -5.66
N HIS A 446 1.32 -25.23 -6.73
CA HIS A 446 2.21 -24.82 -7.81
C HIS A 446 3.32 -23.91 -7.30
N PHE A 447 2.98 -22.88 -6.54
CA PHE A 447 3.92 -21.90 -5.98
C PHE A 447 4.61 -22.35 -4.68
N GLU A 448 4.31 -23.55 -4.18
CA GLU A 448 4.98 -24.16 -3.02
C GLU A 448 4.74 -23.38 -1.71
N VAL A 449 3.54 -22.82 -1.53
CA VAL A 449 3.15 -22.02 -0.35
C VAL A 449 2.01 -22.64 0.46
N ASN A 450 1.58 -23.87 0.14
CA ASN A 450 0.57 -24.57 0.92
C ASN A 450 1.16 -25.20 2.21
N ALA A 451 0.29 -25.69 3.08
CA ALA A 451 0.66 -26.27 4.38
C ALA A 451 1.73 -27.36 4.28
N SER A 452 1.65 -28.23 3.26
CA SER A 452 2.62 -29.32 3.06
C SER A 452 4.04 -28.80 2.82
N TYR A 453 4.18 -27.77 2.01
CA TYR A 453 5.49 -27.15 1.76
C TYR A 453 6.02 -26.37 2.97
N VAL A 454 5.13 -25.75 3.76
CA VAL A 454 5.54 -25.08 5.03
C VAL A 454 6.07 -26.13 6.01
N VAL A 455 5.39 -27.29 6.16
CA VAL A 455 5.86 -28.41 7.01
C VAL A 455 7.22 -28.92 6.52
N VAL A 456 7.38 -29.21 5.24
CA VAL A 456 8.64 -29.73 4.68
C VAL A 456 9.77 -28.71 4.84
N ALA A 457 9.52 -27.42 4.60
CA ALA A 457 10.50 -26.36 4.79
C ALA A 457 10.96 -26.30 6.27
N THR A 458 10.00 -26.38 7.21
CA THR A 458 10.30 -26.38 8.65
C THR A 458 11.14 -27.58 9.05
N LEU A 459 10.74 -28.79 8.65
CA LEU A 459 11.49 -30.03 8.92
C LEU A 459 12.89 -29.98 8.30
N SER A 460 13.03 -29.41 7.11
CA SER A 460 14.32 -29.25 6.43
C SER A 460 15.27 -28.33 7.20
N GLU A 461 14.77 -27.21 7.73
CA GLU A 461 15.59 -26.29 8.53
C GLU A 461 15.96 -26.91 9.89
N LEU A 462 15.04 -27.63 10.54
CA LEU A 462 15.34 -28.39 11.76
C LEU A 462 16.39 -29.49 11.52
N ALA A 463 16.32 -30.17 10.34
CA ALA A 463 17.33 -31.17 10.00
C ALA A 463 18.72 -30.58 9.75
N LYS A 464 18.82 -29.35 9.24
CA LYS A 464 20.09 -28.61 9.12
C LYS A 464 20.69 -28.29 10.49
N ARG A 465 19.86 -28.01 11.50
CA ARG A 465 20.28 -27.80 12.90
C ARG A 465 20.56 -29.11 13.65
N GLY A 466 20.24 -30.28 13.05
CA GLY A 466 20.36 -31.55 13.72
C GLY A 466 19.30 -31.85 14.78
N GLU A 467 18.18 -31.11 14.77
CA GLU A 467 17.07 -31.28 15.71
C GLU A 467 16.06 -32.37 15.26
N VAL A 468 16.07 -32.72 13.96
CA VAL A 468 15.37 -33.87 13.40
C VAL A 468 16.26 -34.60 12.40
N GLU A 469 16.01 -35.91 12.19
CA GLU A 469 16.74 -36.68 11.20
C GLU A 469 16.30 -36.35 9.76
N LYS A 470 17.24 -36.38 8.81
CA LYS A 470 16.92 -36.15 7.39
C LYS A 470 15.89 -37.14 6.81
N SER A 471 15.81 -38.36 7.35
CA SER A 471 14.79 -39.34 6.99
C SER A 471 13.36 -38.82 7.22
N VAL A 472 13.14 -38.02 8.28
CA VAL A 472 11.84 -37.42 8.58
C VAL A 472 11.40 -36.47 7.44
N VAL A 473 12.33 -35.73 6.88
CA VAL A 473 12.06 -34.86 5.71
C VAL A 473 11.68 -35.67 4.50
N VAL A 474 12.42 -36.77 4.23
CA VAL A 474 12.14 -37.68 3.11
C VAL A 474 10.78 -38.38 3.25
N GLU A 475 10.41 -38.77 4.46
CA GLU A 475 9.10 -39.34 4.75
C GLU A 475 7.97 -38.29 4.56
N ALA A 476 8.16 -37.08 5.00
CA ALA A 476 7.20 -35.97 4.77
C ALA A 476 6.99 -35.69 3.28
N LEU A 477 8.06 -35.62 2.46
CA LEU A 477 7.97 -35.44 1.02
C LEU A 477 7.12 -36.52 0.37
N LYS A 478 7.32 -37.81 0.76
CA LYS A 478 6.51 -38.95 0.27
C LYS A 478 5.07 -38.83 0.74
N LYS A 479 4.86 -38.55 2.04
CA LYS A 479 3.52 -38.44 2.65
C LYS A 479 2.66 -37.39 1.96
N PHE A 480 3.23 -36.25 1.66
CA PHE A 480 2.51 -35.14 1.01
C PHE A 480 2.51 -35.26 -0.52
N ASN A 481 3.04 -36.34 -1.07
CA ASN A 481 3.12 -36.54 -2.52
C ASN A 481 3.75 -35.37 -3.26
N ILE A 482 4.89 -34.85 -2.74
CA ILE A 482 5.63 -33.75 -3.35
C ILE A 482 6.59 -34.29 -4.40
N ASP A 483 6.43 -33.85 -5.64
CA ASP A 483 7.35 -34.16 -6.73
C ASP A 483 8.66 -33.37 -6.55
N THR A 484 9.72 -34.11 -6.20
CA THR A 484 11.06 -33.52 -5.98
C THR A 484 11.77 -33.12 -7.28
N ASN A 485 11.25 -33.51 -8.44
CA ASN A 485 11.76 -33.14 -9.76
C ASN A 485 10.93 -32.03 -10.43
N LYS A 486 9.93 -31.53 -9.76
CA LYS A 486 9.11 -30.44 -10.24
C LYS A 486 9.98 -29.23 -10.62
N LEU A 487 9.69 -28.60 -11.76
CA LEU A 487 10.36 -27.39 -12.19
C LEU A 487 10.07 -26.26 -11.17
N ASN A 488 11.10 -25.49 -10.87
CA ASN A 488 10.93 -24.31 -10.01
C ASN A 488 9.89 -23.35 -10.64
N PRO A 489 8.85 -22.91 -9.91
CA PRO A 489 7.80 -22.04 -10.41
C PRO A 489 8.30 -20.74 -11.07
N LEU A 490 9.47 -20.26 -10.66
CA LEU A 490 10.11 -19.09 -11.29
C LEU A 490 10.36 -19.29 -12.80
N TYR A 491 10.59 -20.52 -13.22
CA TYR A 491 10.94 -20.87 -14.60
C TYR A 491 9.88 -21.72 -15.30
N ALA A 492 8.76 -22.00 -14.63
CA ALA A 492 7.68 -22.84 -15.14
C ALA A 492 6.77 -22.10 -16.14
#